data_ba3c4e28b8e873f1dba29801b251e652
#
_entry.id   ba3c4e28b8e873f1dba29801b251e652
#
_cell.length_a   1.000
_cell.length_b   1.000
_cell.length_c   1.000
_cell.angle_alpha   90.00
_cell.angle_beta   90.00
_cell.angle_gamma   90.00
#
_symmetry.space_group_name_H-M   'P 1'
#
loop_
_entity.id
_entity.type
_entity.pdbx_description
1 polymer ?
#
loop_
_entity_poly.entity_id
_entity_poly.type
_entity_poly.pdbx_seq_one_letter_code
_entity_poly.pdbx_strand_id
1 'polypeptide(L)'
;MNIVILTGAGISAESGVPTFRASDGLWCGHRVEDVATPQGYAADPALVQDFYNQRRRQLAEVQPNAAHYALADLAARWEGNFMLVTQNVDDLHDRAHETSPPAPGFELIHMHGELLKARCSRSGLVSDWPGDMAADEPSLDHPHGRMRPHIVWFGEMPLHMDRIETALAACDLFVSIGTSGAVYPAAGFVQAARHAGARTVEINLEPTQGADLFDEGVYGPATETVPSFFNSLK
;
A
#
# COMPACT_ATOMS: atom_id res chain seq x y z
N MET A 1 20.33 6.72 -10.56
CA MET A 1 19.01 7.39 -10.45
C MET A 1 18.26 6.75 -9.30
N ASN A 2 17.70 7.57 -8.41
CA ASN A 2 16.90 7.12 -7.28
C ASN A 2 15.41 7.17 -7.64
N ILE A 3 14.69 6.07 -7.48
CA ILE A 3 13.27 5.98 -7.80
C ILE A 3 12.46 5.80 -6.51
N VAL A 4 11.35 6.55 -6.41
CA VAL A 4 10.31 6.30 -5.43
C VAL A 4 9.01 6.03 -6.17
N ILE A 5 8.40 4.88 -5.92
CA ILE A 5 7.10 4.50 -6.47
C ILE A 5 6.09 4.42 -5.32
N LEU A 6 4.95 5.08 -5.49
CA LEU A 6 3.79 4.98 -4.60
C LEU A 6 2.72 4.16 -5.29
N THR A 7 2.24 3.08 -4.65
CA THR A 7 1.10 2.32 -5.18
C THR A 7 -0.12 2.41 -4.28
N GLY A 8 -1.29 2.37 -4.89
CA GLY A 8 -2.59 2.31 -4.21
C GLY A 8 -3.44 1.16 -4.75
N ALA A 9 -4.69 1.05 -4.29
CA ALA A 9 -5.55 -0.11 -4.57
C ALA A 9 -5.84 -0.34 -6.07
N GLY A 10 -5.66 0.68 -6.91
CA GLY A 10 -5.84 0.55 -8.36
C GLY A 10 -4.89 -0.45 -9.01
N ILE A 11 -3.66 -0.65 -8.49
CA ILE A 11 -2.74 -1.64 -9.04
C ILE A 11 -3.21 -3.07 -8.81
N SER A 12 -3.95 -3.32 -7.71
CA SER A 12 -4.47 -4.65 -7.32
C SER A 12 -5.89 -4.91 -7.84
N ALA A 13 -6.55 -3.92 -8.48
CA ALA A 13 -7.93 -4.04 -8.95
C ALA A 13 -8.11 -5.18 -9.96
N GLU A 14 -7.19 -5.30 -10.92
CA GLU A 14 -7.23 -6.35 -11.94
C GLU A 14 -6.80 -7.73 -11.42
N SER A 15 -6.30 -7.81 -10.20
CA SER A 15 -6.12 -9.06 -9.44
C SER A 15 -7.40 -9.52 -8.75
N GLY A 16 -8.46 -8.68 -8.73
CA GLY A 16 -9.72 -8.98 -8.05
C GLY A 16 -9.81 -8.41 -6.62
N VAL A 17 -8.85 -7.59 -6.19
CA VAL A 17 -8.91 -6.90 -4.89
C VAL A 17 -9.80 -5.66 -5.01
N PRO A 18 -10.88 -5.53 -4.20
CA PRO A 18 -11.76 -4.37 -4.25
C PRO A 18 -11.00 -3.07 -3.90
N THR A 19 -11.16 -2.05 -4.74
CA THR A 19 -10.57 -0.74 -4.49
C THR A 19 -11.32 0.00 -3.39
N PHE A 20 -10.56 0.71 -2.55
CA PHE A 20 -11.12 1.69 -1.64
C PHE A 20 -11.51 2.96 -2.41
N ARG A 21 -12.75 3.43 -2.25
CA ARG A 21 -13.22 4.69 -2.82
C ARG A 21 -13.55 5.68 -1.70
N ALA A 22 -12.68 6.65 -1.53
CA ALA A 22 -12.87 7.70 -0.52
C ALA A 22 -14.15 8.53 -0.76
N SER A 23 -14.61 8.62 -2.00
CA SER A 23 -15.82 9.39 -2.37
C SER A 23 -17.10 8.88 -1.74
N ASP A 24 -17.21 7.58 -1.51
CA ASP A 24 -18.43 6.93 -1.04
C ASP A 24 -18.42 6.73 0.48
N GLY A 25 -17.26 6.94 1.15
CA GLY A 25 -17.07 6.65 2.57
C GLY A 25 -17.24 5.17 2.93
N LEU A 26 -17.29 4.30 1.91
CA LEU A 26 -17.50 2.87 2.07
C LEU A 26 -16.28 2.06 1.64
N TRP A 27 -15.96 1.04 2.44
CA TRP A 27 -15.00 0.02 2.09
C TRP A 27 -15.69 -1.35 2.13
N CYS A 28 -15.82 -1.98 0.97
CA CYS A 28 -16.50 -3.26 0.83
C CYS A 28 -17.89 -3.29 1.51
N GLY A 29 -18.68 -2.23 1.32
CA GLY A 29 -20.04 -2.11 1.86
C GLY A 29 -20.15 -1.67 3.33
N HIS A 30 -19.02 -1.47 4.03
CA HIS A 30 -19.00 -0.96 5.40
C HIS A 30 -18.55 0.50 5.41
N ARG A 31 -19.08 1.27 6.36
CA ARG A 31 -18.58 2.62 6.60
C ARG A 31 -17.14 2.55 7.12
N VAL A 32 -16.29 3.41 6.59
CA VAL A 32 -14.86 3.45 6.98
C VAL A 32 -14.70 3.71 8.47
N GLU A 33 -15.56 4.56 9.05
CA GLU A 33 -15.54 4.88 10.47
C GLU A 33 -15.77 3.65 11.35
N ASP A 34 -16.58 2.68 10.88
CA ASP A 34 -16.94 1.49 11.65
C ASP A 34 -15.84 0.41 11.61
N VAL A 35 -15.10 0.30 10.48
CA VAL A 35 -14.17 -0.83 10.28
C VAL A 35 -12.70 -0.44 10.16
N ALA A 36 -12.39 0.84 9.97
CA ALA A 36 -11.02 1.30 9.72
C ALA A 36 -10.63 2.51 10.59
N THR A 37 -11.10 2.54 11.83
CA THR A 37 -10.72 3.54 12.85
C THR A 37 -10.50 2.88 14.22
N PRO A 38 -9.66 3.47 15.10
CA PRO A 38 -9.55 3.01 16.49
C PRO A 38 -10.88 3.04 17.24
N GLN A 39 -11.73 4.03 16.94
CA GLN A 39 -13.04 4.20 17.56
C GLN A 39 -14.02 3.09 17.14
N GLY A 40 -14.07 2.76 15.84
CA GLY A 40 -14.86 1.63 15.32
C GLY A 40 -14.43 0.32 15.97
N TYR A 41 -13.12 0.06 16.06
CA TYR A 41 -12.61 -1.12 16.74
C TYR A 41 -12.95 -1.17 18.22
N ALA A 42 -12.91 -0.04 18.93
CA ALA A 42 -13.30 0.02 20.34
C ALA A 42 -14.81 -0.18 20.54
N ALA A 43 -15.64 0.26 19.58
CA ALA A 43 -17.09 0.13 19.65
C ALA A 43 -17.57 -1.30 19.32
N ASP A 44 -17.01 -1.93 18.26
CA ASP A 44 -17.38 -3.29 17.85
C ASP A 44 -16.14 -4.06 17.32
N PRO A 45 -15.34 -4.64 18.22
CA PRO A 45 -14.17 -5.45 17.82
C PRO A 45 -14.56 -6.66 16.95
N ALA A 46 -15.76 -7.23 17.16
CA ALA A 46 -16.21 -8.40 16.43
C ALA A 46 -16.47 -8.07 14.95
N LEU A 47 -17.16 -6.98 14.68
CA LEU A 47 -17.38 -6.46 13.33
C LEU A 47 -16.04 -6.21 12.62
N VAL A 48 -15.13 -5.51 13.30
CA VAL A 48 -13.82 -5.14 12.70
C VAL A 48 -12.99 -6.40 12.41
N GLN A 49 -12.90 -7.34 13.36
CA GLN A 49 -12.16 -8.59 13.13
C GLN A 49 -12.76 -9.42 12.00
N ASP A 50 -14.08 -9.56 11.95
CA ASP A 50 -14.74 -10.28 10.85
C ASP A 50 -14.50 -9.60 9.50
N PHE A 51 -14.57 -8.26 9.44
CA PHE A 51 -14.23 -7.48 8.27
C PHE A 51 -12.82 -7.81 7.75
N TYR A 52 -11.78 -7.83 8.59
CA TYR A 52 -10.41 -8.15 8.16
C TYR A 52 -10.21 -9.64 7.91
N ASN A 53 -10.90 -10.53 8.61
CA ASN A 53 -10.88 -11.97 8.35
C ASN A 53 -11.39 -12.30 6.94
N GLN A 54 -12.49 -11.67 6.52
CA GLN A 54 -13.00 -11.80 5.15
C GLN A 54 -11.97 -11.37 4.10
N ARG A 55 -11.21 -10.28 4.35
CA ARG A 55 -10.14 -9.82 3.44
C ARG A 55 -8.96 -10.78 3.40
N ARG A 56 -8.57 -11.37 4.54
CA ARG A 56 -7.52 -12.42 4.57
C ARG A 56 -7.91 -13.63 3.73
N ARG A 57 -9.16 -14.09 3.87
CA ARG A 57 -9.66 -15.21 3.07
C ARG A 57 -9.67 -14.86 1.57
N GLN A 58 -10.16 -13.68 1.21
CA GLN A 58 -10.16 -13.21 -0.17
C GLN A 58 -8.74 -13.08 -0.74
N LEU A 59 -7.78 -12.60 0.06
CA LEU A 59 -6.40 -12.43 -0.38
C LEU A 59 -5.75 -13.76 -0.76
N ALA A 60 -6.14 -14.87 -0.13
CA ALA A 60 -5.65 -16.20 -0.48
C ALA A 60 -6.12 -16.68 -1.88
N GLU A 61 -7.19 -16.08 -2.43
CA GLU A 61 -7.78 -16.48 -3.71
C GLU A 61 -7.25 -15.67 -4.91
N VAL A 62 -6.56 -14.55 -4.65
CA VAL A 62 -6.05 -13.66 -5.71
C VAL A 62 -4.55 -13.84 -5.95
N GLN A 63 -4.07 -13.39 -7.12
CA GLN A 63 -2.67 -13.49 -7.51
C GLN A 63 -2.14 -12.12 -7.96
N PRO A 64 -0.81 -11.88 -7.83
CA PRO A 64 -0.18 -10.73 -8.46
C PRO A 64 -0.50 -10.68 -9.95
N ASN A 65 -0.68 -9.49 -10.50
CA ASN A 65 -0.90 -9.28 -11.92
C ASN A 65 0.35 -8.71 -12.63
N ALA A 66 0.25 -8.47 -13.93
CA ALA A 66 1.37 -8.01 -14.76
C ALA A 66 2.02 -6.72 -14.24
N ALA A 67 1.26 -5.82 -13.58
CA ALA A 67 1.82 -4.61 -13.00
C ALA A 67 2.74 -4.90 -11.81
N HIS A 68 2.35 -5.82 -10.91
CA HIS A 68 3.18 -6.24 -9.79
C HIS A 68 4.49 -6.91 -10.27
N TYR A 69 4.38 -7.83 -11.24
CA TYR A 69 5.55 -8.48 -11.82
C TYR A 69 6.47 -7.49 -12.54
N ALA A 70 5.94 -6.51 -13.26
CA ALA A 70 6.76 -5.48 -13.92
C ALA A 70 7.57 -4.66 -12.91
N LEU A 71 7.01 -4.35 -11.73
CA LEU A 71 7.73 -3.65 -10.66
C LEU A 71 8.78 -4.57 -10.00
N ALA A 72 8.47 -5.85 -9.82
CA ALA A 72 9.43 -6.83 -9.30
C ALA A 72 10.62 -7.02 -10.27
N ASP A 73 10.35 -7.13 -11.58
CA ASP A 73 11.39 -7.22 -12.60
C ASP A 73 12.24 -5.95 -12.70
N LEU A 74 11.61 -4.77 -12.52
CA LEU A 74 12.34 -3.52 -12.40
C LEU A 74 13.28 -3.55 -11.18
N ALA A 75 12.78 -3.95 -10.02
CA ALA A 75 13.56 -4.03 -8.79
C ALA A 75 14.74 -5.01 -8.90
N ALA A 76 14.58 -6.11 -9.63
CA ALA A 76 15.64 -7.09 -9.83
C ALA A 76 16.81 -6.59 -10.72
N ARG A 77 16.55 -5.62 -11.62
CA ARG A 77 17.54 -5.10 -12.58
C ARG A 77 18.00 -3.67 -12.30
N TRP A 78 17.44 -3.01 -11.27
CA TRP A 78 17.74 -1.60 -11.04
C TRP A 78 19.05 -1.41 -10.29
N GLU A 79 19.96 -0.60 -10.86
CA GLU A 79 21.30 -0.36 -10.31
C GLU A 79 21.37 0.84 -9.36
N GLY A 80 20.24 1.49 -9.06
CA GLY A 80 20.14 2.62 -8.15
C GLY A 80 19.34 2.30 -6.89
N ASN A 81 19.06 3.33 -6.08
CA ASN A 81 18.09 3.18 -4.99
C ASN A 81 16.67 3.13 -5.56
N PHE A 82 15.91 2.14 -5.13
CA PHE A 82 14.53 1.98 -5.53
C PHE A 82 13.67 1.71 -4.29
N MET A 83 12.80 2.65 -3.95
CA MET A 83 11.84 2.49 -2.88
C MET A 83 10.43 2.32 -3.47
N LEU A 84 9.79 1.19 -3.16
CA LEU A 84 8.39 0.92 -3.45
C LEU A 84 7.57 1.10 -2.18
N VAL A 85 6.77 2.16 -2.13
CA VAL A 85 5.86 2.45 -1.02
C VAL A 85 4.47 2.03 -1.43
N THR A 86 3.85 1.12 -0.70
CA THR A 86 2.48 0.73 -0.97
C THR A 86 1.53 1.21 0.13
N GLN A 87 0.40 1.77 -0.28
CA GLN A 87 -0.76 2.04 0.58
C GLN A 87 -1.62 0.78 0.77
N ASN A 88 -1.40 -0.24 -0.07
CA ASN A 88 -2.14 -1.48 0.00
C ASN A 88 -1.72 -2.30 1.21
N VAL A 89 -2.68 -3.05 1.73
CA VAL A 89 -2.46 -3.97 2.83
C VAL A 89 -2.37 -5.43 2.37
N ASP A 90 -2.55 -5.67 1.06
CA ASP A 90 -2.32 -6.96 0.43
C ASP A 90 -0.82 -7.28 0.32
N ASP A 91 -0.47 -8.54 0.07
CA ASP A 91 0.88 -9.06 -0.09
C ASP A 91 1.27 -9.29 -1.57
N LEU A 92 0.55 -8.66 -2.52
CA LEU A 92 0.76 -8.94 -3.94
C LEU A 92 2.13 -8.48 -4.45
N HIS A 93 2.67 -7.40 -3.89
CA HIS A 93 4.05 -7.00 -4.17
C HIS A 93 5.05 -8.01 -3.63
N ASP A 94 4.88 -8.48 -2.40
CA ASP A 94 5.76 -9.46 -1.75
C ASP A 94 5.81 -10.74 -2.58
N ARG A 95 4.65 -11.29 -2.95
CA ARG A 95 4.54 -12.50 -3.78
C ARG A 95 5.13 -12.34 -5.18
N ALA A 96 5.05 -11.15 -5.77
CA ALA A 96 5.71 -10.88 -7.04
C ALA A 96 7.24 -10.93 -6.90
N HIS A 97 7.80 -10.42 -5.80
CA HIS A 97 9.24 -10.46 -5.52
C HIS A 97 9.77 -11.86 -5.18
N GLU A 98 8.93 -12.80 -4.76
CA GLU A 98 9.34 -14.21 -4.58
C GLU A 98 9.80 -14.83 -5.91
N THR A 99 9.20 -14.39 -7.04
CA THR A 99 9.54 -14.88 -8.36
C THR A 99 10.68 -14.10 -9.03
N SER A 100 10.90 -12.86 -8.63
CA SER A 100 11.95 -11.97 -9.14
C SER A 100 12.61 -11.24 -7.97
N PRO A 101 13.59 -11.87 -7.29
CA PRO A 101 14.25 -11.29 -6.13
C PRO A 101 14.91 -9.94 -6.46
N PRO A 102 14.73 -8.91 -5.64
CA PRO A 102 15.21 -7.57 -5.94
C PRO A 102 16.74 -7.44 -5.84
N ALA A 103 17.30 -6.50 -6.60
CA ALA A 103 18.70 -6.11 -6.49
C ALA A 103 19.01 -5.36 -5.18
N PRO A 104 20.28 -5.30 -4.75
CA PRO A 104 20.68 -4.45 -3.64
C PRO A 104 20.27 -2.98 -3.87
N GLY A 105 19.74 -2.33 -2.84
CA GLY A 105 19.23 -0.95 -2.91
C GLY A 105 17.73 -0.84 -3.12
N PHE A 106 17.02 -1.97 -3.29
CA PHE A 106 15.56 -2.02 -3.27
C PHE A 106 15.01 -2.07 -1.84
N GLU A 107 13.89 -1.39 -1.63
CA GLU A 107 13.11 -1.43 -0.40
C GLU A 107 11.62 -1.39 -0.69
N LEU A 108 10.86 -2.33 -0.10
CA LEU A 108 9.39 -2.34 -0.08
C LEU A 108 8.89 -1.84 1.28
N ILE A 109 8.01 -0.84 1.27
CA ILE A 109 7.39 -0.28 2.48
C ILE A 109 5.87 -0.40 2.40
N HIS A 110 5.27 -1.13 3.33
CA HIS A 110 3.83 -1.15 3.59
C HIS A 110 3.44 -0.02 4.54
N MET A 111 3.22 1.19 4.00
CA MET A 111 2.98 2.37 4.84
C MET A 111 1.67 2.31 5.63
N HIS A 112 0.71 1.51 5.20
CA HIS A 112 -0.56 1.29 5.91
C HIS A 112 -0.64 -0.07 6.61
N GLY A 113 0.48 -0.78 6.75
CA GLY A 113 0.55 -2.09 7.39
C GLY A 113 0.22 -3.23 6.44
N GLU A 114 0.01 -4.42 7.00
CA GLU A 114 -0.08 -5.68 6.26
C GLU A 114 -1.21 -6.54 6.79
N LEU A 115 -2.07 -7.00 5.90
CA LEU A 115 -3.28 -7.77 6.24
C LEU A 115 -2.97 -9.13 6.89
N LEU A 116 -1.86 -9.76 6.47
CA LEU A 116 -1.41 -11.05 7.00
C LEU A 116 -0.57 -10.94 8.27
N LYS A 117 -0.57 -9.76 8.89
CA LYS A 117 0.07 -9.53 10.19
C LYS A 117 -0.90 -9.01 11.23
N ALA A 118 -0.57 -9.27 12.48
CA ALA A 118 -1.28 -8.75 13.66
C ALA A 118 -0.32 -8.02 14.58
N ARG A 119 -0.81 -7.06 15.34
CA ARG A 119 -0.03 -6.39 16.38
C ARG A 119 -0.73 -6.43 17.73
N CYS A 120 0.05 -6.53 18.79
CA CYS A 120 -0.42 -6.38 20.15
C CYS A 120 -0.86 -4.91 20.40
N SER A 121 -2.06 -4.72 20.96
CA SER A 121 -2.60 -3.40 21.30
C SER A 121 -1.85 -2.68 22.42
N ARG A 122 -0.98 -3.37 23.16
CA ARG A 122 -0.23 -2.84 24.31
C ARG A 122 1.26 -2.70 24.04
N SER A 123 1.91 -3.78 23.61
CA SER A 123 3.36 -3.77 23.34
C SER A 123 3.71 -3.26 21.96
N GLY A 124 2.77 -3.33 21.00
CA GLY A 124 3.04 -3.06 19.59
C GLY A 124 3.78 -4.18 18.86
N LEU A 125 4.09 -5.32 19.54
CA LEU A 125 4.74 -6.45 18.88
C LEU A 125 3.92 -6.93 17.70
N VAL A 126 4.57 -7.07 16.55
CA VAL A 126 3.98 -7.53 15.29
C VAL A 126 4.34 -8.99 15.08
N SER A 127 3.37 -9.78 14.63
CA SER A 127 3.53 -11.22 14.34
C SER A 127 2.76 -11.56 13.05
N ASP A 128 3.21 -12.59 12.35
CA ASP A 128 2.49 -13.13 11.20
C ASP A 128 1.14 -13.70 11.65
N TRP A 129 0.11 -13.41 10.87
CA TRP A 129 -1.26 -13.83 11.16
C TRP A 129 -2.06 -14.10 9.87
N PRO A 130 -1.81 -15.24 9.22
CA PRO A 130 -2.44 -15.54 7.93
C PRO A 130 -3.89 -16.02 8.06
N GLY A 131 -4.33 -16.44 9.25
CA GLY A 131 -5.66 -16.98 9.51
C GLY A 131 -6.64 -15.97 10.09
N ASP A 132 -7.82 -16.47 10.44
CA ASP A 132 -8.83 -15.68 11.15
C ASP A 132 -8.36 -15.29 12.55
N MET A 133 -8.83 -14.15 13.01
CA MET A 133 -8.57 -13.62 14.34
C MET A 133 -9.87 -13.44 15.11
N ALA A 134 -9.93 -13.90 16.36
CA ALA A 134 -11.08 -13.70 17.21
C ALA A 134 -11.21 -12.23 17.66
N ALA A 135 -12.43 -11.80 18.01
CA ALA A 135 -12.69 -10.44 18.49
C ALA A 135 -11.91 -10.08 19.75
N ASP A 136 -11.68 -11.08 20.60
CA ASP A 136 -10.98 -10.95 21.87
C ASP A 136 -9.63 -11.69 21.91
N GLU A 137 -9.02 -11.91 20.72
CA GLU A 137 -7.76 -12.63 20.57
C GLU A 137 -6.71 -12.12 21.55
N PRO A 138 -6.22 -12.98 22.46
CA PRO A 138 -5.26 -12.56 23.47
C PRO A 138 -3.90 -12.25 22.83
N SER A 139 -3.17 -11.32 23.44
CA SER A 139 -1.82 -11.00 23.00
C SER A 139 -0.87 -12.16 23.22
N LEU A 140 0.09 -12.32 22.31
CA LEU A 140 1.13 -13.33 22.39
C LEU A 140 2.22 -13.01 23.43
N ASP A 141 2.36 -11.73 23.79
CA ASP A 141 3.48 -11.22 24.60
C ASP A 141 3.06 -10.37 25.81
N HIS A 142 1.77 -10.00 25.93
CA HIS A 142 1.32 -9.09 26.98
C HIS A 142 0.01 -9.57 27.64
N PRO A 143 -0.03 -9.81 28.98
CA PRO A 143 -1.17 -10.44 29.66
C PRO A 143 -2.48 -9.65 29.59
N HIS A 144 -2.40 -8.34 29.34
CA HIS A 144 -3.57 -7.43 29.20
C HIS A 144 -3.68 -6.84 27.81
N GLY A 145 -2.93 -7.36 26.83
CA GLY A 145 -3.00 -6.98 25.42
C GLY A 145 -4.04 -7.80 24.68
N ARG A 146 -4.48 -7.29 23.55
CA ARG A 146 -5.27 -7.99 22.53
C ARG A 146 -4.56 -7.88 21.20
N MET A 147 -4.68 -8.90 20.38
CA MET A 147 -4.22 -8.82 19.00
C MET A 147 -5.23 -8.04 18.17
N ARG A 148 -4.73 -7.21 17.28
CA ARG A 148 -5.52 -6.51 16.27
C ARG A 148 -4.81 -6.61 14.92
N PRO A 149 -5.53 -6.39 13.79
CA PRO A 149 -4.88 -6.32 12.48
C PRO A 149 -3.73 -5.31 12.48
N HIS A 150 -2.59 -5.67 11.89
CA HIS A 150 -1.46 -4.75 11.72
C HIS A 150 -1.74 -3.77 10.56
N ILE A 151 -2.81 -3.04 10.68
CA ILE A 151 -3.29 -2.04 9.71
C ILE A 151 -3.23 -0.67 10.37
N VAL A 152 -2.80 0.32 9.60
CA VAL A 152 -2.90 1.74 9.96
C VAL A 152 -4.33 2.20 9.66
N TRP A 153 -5.05 2.57 10.70
CA TRP A 153 -6.41 3.08 10.58
C TRP A 153 -6.44 4.60 10.42
N PHE A 154 -7.55 5.12 9.94
CA PHE A 154 -7.75 6.56 9.87
C PHE A 154 -7.60 7.19 11.27
N GLY A 155 -6.79 8.26 11.34
CA GLY A 155 -6.38 8.89 12.59
C GLY A 155 -5.10 8.33 13.23
N GLU A 156 -4.57 7.22 12.71
CA GLU A 156 -3.24 6.72 13.09
C GLU A 156 -2.15 7.26 12.12
N MET A 157 -0.92 7.32 12.59
CA MET A 157 0.22 7.71 11.77
C MET A 157 0.65 6.55 10.87
N PRO A 158 0.82 6.76 9.55
CA PRO A 158 1.39 5.75 8.66
C PRO A 158 2.79 5.34 9.09
N LEU A 159 3.16 4.11 8.72
CA LEU A 159 4.44 3.52 9.08
C LEU A 159 5.59 4.09 8.25
N HIS A 160 6.79 4.15 8.83
CA HIS A 160 8.05 4.46 8.15
C HIS A 160 8.10 5.84 7.44
N MET A 161 7.35 6.82 7.91
CA MET A 161 7.27 8.15 7.28
C MET A 161 8.62 8.85 7.16
N ASP A 162 9.48 8.73 8.17
CA ASP A 162 10.85 9.27 8.17
C ASP A 162 11.70 8.75 7.01
N ARG A 163 11.61 7.45 6.72
CA ARG A 163 12.32 6.80 5.61
C ARG A 163 11.74 7.23 4.26
N ILE A 164 10.41 7.30 4.16
CA ILE A 164 9.70 7.74 2.94
C ILE A 164 10.06 9.20 2.63
N GLU A 165 10.00 10.09 3.60
CA GLU A 165 10.34 11.51 3.44
C GLU A 165 11.80 11.70 3.02
N THR A 166 12.72 10.92 3.62
CA THR A 166 14.14 10.92 3.23
C THR A 166 14.32 10.49 1.77
N ALA A 167 13.63 9.44 1.33
CA ALA A 167 13.71 8.96 -0.03
C ALA A 167 13.11 9.95 -1.04
N LEU A 168 11.97 10.57 -0.72
CA LEU A 168 11.33 11.60 -1.55
C LEU A 168 12.23 12.83 -1.72
N ALA A 169 12.95 13.22 -0.66
CA ALA A 169 13.88 14.37 -0.71
C ALA A 169 15.11 14.11 -1.60
N ALA A 170 15.39 12.86 -1.94
CA ALA A 170 16.55 12.45 -2.73
C ALA A 170 16.19 11.73 -4.04
N CYS A 171 14.91 11.62 -4.39
CA CYS A 171 14.50 10.91 -5.60
C CYS A 171 14.71 11.76 -6.86
N ASP A 172 15.03 11.08 -7.96
CA ASP A 172 15.13 11.65 -9.30
C ASP A 172 13.83 11.42 -10.10
N LEU A 173 13.11 10.35 -9.77
CA LEU A 173 11.83 9.96 -10.38
C LEU A 173 10.83 9.52 -9.30
N PHE A 174 9.68 10.16 -9.28
CA PHE A 174 8.53 9.75 -8.48
C PHE A 174 7.39 9.25 -9.39
N VAL A 175 6.88 8.05 -9.14
CA VAL A 175 5.76 7.49 -9.90
C VAL A 175 4.63 7.11 -8.95
N SER A 176 3.44 7.65 -9.19
CA SER A 176 2.22 7.31 -8.45
C SER A 176 1.35 6.37 -9.28
N ILE A 177 1.02 5.18 -8.76
CA ILE A 177 0.31 4.14 -9.52
C ILE A 177 -0.97 3.73 -8.81
N GLY A 178 -2.11 3.87 -9.48
CA GLY A 178 -3.39 3.32 -9.02
C GLY A 178 -3.87 3.88 -7.67
N THR A 179 -3.52 5.12 -7.35
CA THR A 179 -3.98 5.81 -6.14
C THR A 179 -4.93 6.95 -6.47
N SER A 180 -5.90 7.22 -5.60
CA SER A 180 -6.82 8.34 -5.78
C SER A 180 -6.18 9.72 -5.58
N GLY A 181 -5.00 9.79 -4.96
CA GLY A 181 -4.37 11.04 -4.58
C GLY A 181 -5.14 11.86 -3.52
N ALA A 182 -6.11 11.24 -2.83
CA ALA A 182 -6.99 11.93 -1.88
C ALA A 182 -6.64 11.67 -0.41
N VAL A 183 -5.83 10.65 -0.12
CA VAL A 183 -5.52 10.23 1.26
C VAL A 183 -4.16 10.80 1.69
N TYR A 184 -4.17 11.67 2.71
CA TYR A 184 -2.95 12.21 3.30
C TYR A 184 -2.37 11.26 4.35
N PRO A 185 -1.01 11.22 4.51
CA PRO A 185 -0.02 12.10 3.88
C PRO A 185 0.39 11.72 2.45
N ALA A 186 0.03 10.53 1.95
CA ALA A 186 0.47 10.01 0.64
C ALA A 186 0.12 10.94 -0.53
N ALA A 187 -1.02 11.62 -0.48
CA ALA A 187 -1.42 12.63 -1.48
C ALA A 187 -0.43 13.80 -1.61
N GLY A 188 0.37 14.08 -0.58
CA GLY A 188 1.39 15.12 -0.58
C GLY A 188 2.75 14.69 -1.16
N PHE A 189 2.98 13.39 -1.43
CA PHE A 189 4.28 12.88 -1.86
C PHE A 189 4.73 13.44 -3.21
N VAL A 190 3.81 13.63 -4.14
CA VAL A 190 4.12 14.27 -5.43
C VAL A 190 4.68 15.67 -5.24
N GLN A 191 4.13 16.47 -4.32
CA GLN A 191 4.63 17.80 -4.03
C GLN A 191 6.01 17.76 -3.39
N ALA A 192 6.25 16.83 -2.45
CA ALA A 192 7.57 16.64 -1.84
C ALA A 192 8.63 16.27 -2.88
N ALA A 193 8.33 15.32 -3.77
CA ALA A 193 9.22 14.91 -4.85
C ALA A 193 9.52 16.06 -5.82
N ARG A 194 8.51 16.86 -6.21
CA ARG A 194 8.70 18.05 -7.06
C ARG A 194 9.60 19.10 -6.40
N HIS A 195 9.44 19.33 -5.12
CA HIS A 195 10.32 20.25 -4.38
C HIS A 195 11.78 19.79 -4.35
N ALA A 196 12.01 18.47 -4.39
CA ALA A 196 13.33 17.87 -4.52
C ALA A 196 13.88 17.91 -5.97
N GLY A 197 13.08 18.34 -6.95
CA GLY A 197 13.46 18.41 -8.37
C GLY A 197 13.24 17.10 -9.15
N ALA A 198 12.53 16.13 -8.57
CA ALA A 198 12.22 14.88 -9.26
C ALA A 198 11.25 15.08 -10.42
N ARG A 199 11.43 14.30 -11.50
CA ARG A 199 10.37 14.07 -12.50
C ARG A 199 9.23 13.31 -11.84
N THR A 200 7.98 13.70 -12.11
CA THR A 200 6.80 13.10 -11.50
C THR A 200 5.85 12.54 -12.54
N VAL A 201 5.37 11.31 -12.33
CA VAL A 201 4.50 10.59 -13.27
C VAL A 201 3.30 10.02 -12.52
N GLU A 202 2.11 10.21 -13.06
CA GLU A 202 0.89 9.54 -12.64
C GLU A 202 0.56 8.40 -13.60
N ILE A 203 0.41 7.17 -13.08
CA ILE A 203 -0.11 6.01 -13.82
C ILE A 203 -1.42 5.59 -13.17
N ASN A 204 -2.52 5.75 -13.87
CA ASN A 204 -3.84 5.44 -13.31
C ASN A 204 -4.83 5.03 -14.41
N LEU A 205 -5.99 4.50 -14.03
CA LEU A 205 -7.04 4.19 -14.98
C LEU A 205 -7.55 5.47 -15.67
N GLU A 206 -7.72 6.54 -14.89
CA GLU A 206 -8.18 7.88 -15.32
C GLU A 206 -7.40 8.95 -14.55
N PRO A 207 -7.31 10.19 -15.07
CA PRO A 207 -6.68 11.31 -14.36
C PRO A 207 -7.34 11.52 -12.99
N THR A 208 -6.51 11.68 -11.95
CA THR A 208 -7.01 12.06 -10.62
C THR A 208 -7.28 13.57 -10.54
N GLN A 209 -7.91 14.01 -9.44
CA GLN A 209 -8.07 15.45 -9.16
C GLN A 209 -6.73 16.17 -8.98
N GLY A 210 -5.65 15.42 -8.66
CA GLY A 210 -4.30 15.94 -8.51
C GLY A 210 -3.43 15.78 -9.75
N ALA A 211 -3.97 15.39 -10.91
CA ALA A 211 -3.21 15.12 -12.13
C ALA A 211 -2.31 16.30 -12.56
N ASP A 212 -2.75 17.54 -12.35
CA ASP A 212 -1.99 18.75 -12.66
C ASP A 212 -0.71 18.93 -11.83
N LEU A 213 -0.55 18.15 -10.76
CA LEU A 213 0.66 18.13 -9.93
C LEU A 213 1.77 17.31 -10.56
N PHE A 214 1.48 16.47 -11.55
CA PHE A 214 2.45 15.60 -12.19
C PHE A 214 2.95 16.19 -13.50
N ASP A 215 4.20 15.90 -13.87
CA ASP A 215 4.80 16.32 -15.13
C ASP A 215 4.24 15.51 -16.31
N GLU A 216 3.81 14.26 -16.04
CA GLU A 216 3.31 13.33 -17.04
C GLU A 216 2.19 12.43 -16.47
N GLY A 217 1.16 12.17 -17.27
CA GLY A 217 0.09 11.20 -16.98
C GLY A 217 0.07 10.07 -18.00
N VAL A 218 -0.03 8.83 -17.52
CA VAL A 218 -0.20 7.61 -18.33
C VAL A 218 -1.48 6.92 -17.88
N TYR A 219 -2.49 6.85 -18.75
CA TYR A 219 -3.81 6.39 -18.35
C TYR A 219 -4.25 5.12 -19.09
N GLY A 220 -4.84 4.20 -18.33
CA GLY A 220 -5.32 2.89 -18.78
C GLY A 220 -5.19 1.83 -17.70
N PRO A 221 -5.51 0.55 -18.03
CA PRO A 221 -5.36 -0.58 -17.12
C PRO A 221 -3.93 -0.71 -16.59
N ALA A 222 -3.76 -0.96 -15.29
CA ALA A 222 -2.44 -1.05 -14.67
C ALA A 222 -1.61 -2.20 -15.27
N THR A 223 -2.26 -3.31 -15.63
CA THR A 223 -1.61 -4.46 -16.25
C THR A 223 -1.00 -4.19 -17.63
N GLU A 224 -1.39 -3.10 -18.29
CA GLU A 224 -0.87 -2.66 -19.60
C GLU A 224 0.09 -1.47 -19.45
N THR A 225 -0.34 -0.45 -18.69
CA THR A 225 0.38 0.82 -18.59
C THR A 225 1.67 0.70 -17.78
N VAL A 226 1.66 -0.04 -16.68
CA VAL A 226 2.84 -0.19 -15.80
C VAL A 226 3.98 -0.95 -16.51
N PRO A 227 3.75 -2.14 -17.11
CA PRO A 227 4.80 -2.81 -17.88
C PRO A 227 5.33 -1.96 -19.05
N SER A 228 4.42 -1.31 -19.79
CA SER A 228 4.80 -0.47 -20.93
C SER A 228 5.70 0.69 -20.52
N PHE A 229 5.34 1.40 -19.44
CA PHE A 229 6.11 2.53 -18.93
C PHE A 229 7.51 2.10 -18.48
N PHE A 230 7.62 1.08 -17.62
CA PHE A 230 8.91 0.67 -17.05
C PHE A 230 9.81 -0.10 -18.01
N ASN A 231 9.27 -0.70 -19.07
CA ASN A 231 10.09 -1.26 -20.17
C ASN A 231 10.74 -0.17 -21.01
N SER A 232 10.19 1.04 -21.03
CA SER A 232 10.77 2.18 -21.75
C SER A 232 11.85 2.92 -20.95
N LEU A 233 11.93 2.73 -19.64
CA LEU A 233 12.96 3.28 -18.77
C LEU A 233 14.28 2.50 -18.98
N LYS A 234 15.27 3.20 -19.51
CA LYS A 234 16.64 2.68 -19.71
C LYS A 234 17.56 3.09 -18.57
#